data_258c99b8b943b2f45b21ceaf84559406
#
_entry.id   258c99b8b943b2f45b21ceaf84559406
#
_cell.length_a   1.000
_cell.length_b   1.000
_cell.length_c   1.000
_cell.angle_alpha   90.00
_cell.angle_beta   90.00
_cell.angle_gamma   90.00
#
_symmetry.space_group_name_H-M   'P 1'
#
loop_
_entity.id
_entity.type
_entity.pdbx_description
1 polymer ?
#
loop_
_entity_poly.entity_id
_entity_poly.type
_entity_poly.pdbx_seq_one_letter_code
_entity_poly.pdbx_strand_id
1 'polypeptide(L)'
;VIGRPCEIQLLASGQSNQTLRLRTDREDYVLKRWRYEQVFAVDRELEISIQKELAQQVLAPDVLDYDAKQGWLLQPYYQAPSLQQVTLSPLIKATVLAETLAKIHNTRVDIPAWSMIERVEHYLQQLRSVNSAVAAQMSQTLAPMHPLLEDWLSYPVLCHNDLSMNHILMTDPIRVIDWEYAGIGHPLFDIASAIVVNELNDDVAVRLITEYEKITHYQIDRQRLAQWCEFVEWLNKVWQHLFRHLS
;
A
#
# COMPACT_ATOMS: atom_id res chain seq x y z
N VAL A 1 -21.72 5.01 16.64
CA VAL A 1 -20.47 5.74 16.61
C VAL A 1 -20.73 7.24 16.50
N ILE A 2 -21.39 7.78 15.47
CA ILE A 2 -21.57 9.23 15.30
C ILE A 2 -22.82 9.73 16.06
N GLY A 3 -23.82 8.88 16.30
CA GLY A 3 -25.03 9.19 17.10
C GLY A 3 -25.90 10.33 16.55
N ARG A 4 -25.67 10.75 15.28
CA ARG A 4 -26.33 11.89 14.61
C ARG A 4 -26.72 11.52 13.19
N PRO A 5 -27.73 12.20 12.60
CA PRO A 5 -28.01 12.09 11.19
C PRO A 5 -26.77 12.46 10.36
N CYS A 6 -26.44 11.65 9.38
CA CYS A 6 -25.36 11.95 8.44
C CYS A 6 -25.79 11.60 7.01
N GLU A 7 -25.28 12.37 6.06
CA GLU A 7 -25.33 12.01 4.64
C GLU A 7 -24.20 11.04 4.34
N ILE A 8 -24.50 9.95 3.64
CA ILE A 8 -23.51 8.94 3.28
C ILE A 8 -23.23 9.04 1.79
N GLN A 9 -21.95 9.24 1.44
CA GLN A 9 -21.46 9.29 0.07
C GLN A 9 -20.43 8.19 -0.16
N LEU A 10 -20.61 7.37 -1.19
CA LEU A 10 -19.58 6.41 -1.62
C LEU A 10 -18.40 7.18 -2.24
N LEU A 11 -17.20 7.05 -1.69
CA LEU A 11 -15.97 7.62 -2.24
C LEU A 11 -15.25 6.64 -3.16
N ALA A 12 -15.11 5.40 -2.71
CA ALA A 12 -14.48 4.32 -3.47
C ALA A 12 -15.07 2.97 -3.09
N SER A 13 -15.15 2.08 -4.06
CA SER A 13 -15.40 0.66 -3.84
C SER A 13 -14.21 -0.08 -4.47
N GLY A 14 -13.13 -0.15 -3.70
CA GLY A 14 -11.92 -0.89 -4.06
C GLY A 14 -12.10 -2.40 -3.92
N GLN A 15 -11.04 -3.13 -4.25
CA GLN A 15 -11.05 -4.60 -4.18
C GLN A 15 -11.13 -5.10 -2.74
N SER A 16 -10.36 -4.50 -1.83
CA SER A 16 -10.23 -4.89 -0.43
C SER A 16 -11.12 -4.10 0.54
N ASN A 17 -11.55 -2.89 0.14
CA ASN A 17 -12.29 -1.99 1.02
C ASN A 17 -13.42 -1.26 0.29
N GLN A 18 -14.51 -0.95 1.04
CA GLN A 18 -15.50 0.03 0.66
C GLN A 18 -15.27 1.29 1.50
N THR A 19 -15.06 2.43 0.85
CA THR A 19 -14.77 3.71 1.52
C THR A 19 -15.95 4.66 1.36
N LEU A 20 -16.50 5.10 2.48
CA LEU A 20 -17.66 5.97 2.57
C LEU A 20 -17.27 7.28 3.24
N ARG A 21 -17.77 8.41 2.73
CA ARG A 21 -17.75 9.69 3.42
C ARG A 21 -19.05 9.85 4.21
N LEU A 22 -18.92 10.16 5.48
CA LEU A 22 -20.04 10.47 6.38
C LEU A 22 -20.01 11.97 6.62
N ARG A 23 -21.02 12.69 6.10
CA ARG A 23 -21.16 14.13 6.28
C ARG A 23 -22.07 14.43 7.45
N THR A 24 -21.62 15.23 8.38
CA THR A 24 -22.42 15.71 9.49
C THR A 24 -22.54 17.23 9.44
N ASP A 25 -23.28 17.82 10.38
CA ASP A 25 -23.43 19.27 10.55
C ASP A 25 -22.15 19.97 11.04
N ARG A 26 -21.13 19.23 11.49
CA ARG A 26 -19.91 19.79 12.07
C ARG A 26 -18.65 19.38 11.34
N GLU A 27 -18.51 18.08 11.07
CA GLU A 27 -17.28 17.48 10.54
C GLU A 27 -17.63 16.34 9.60
N ASP A 28 -16.74 16.05 8.69
CA ASP A 28 -16.83 14.93 7.78
C ASP A 28 -15.85 13.83 8.19
N TYR A 29 -16.27 12.58 7.99
CA TYR A 29 -15.48 11.39 8.34
C TYR A 29 -15.36 10.46 7.16
N VAL A 30 -14.36 9.60 7.20
CA VAL A 30 -14.22 8.44 6.31
C VAL A 30 -14.49 7.19 7.12
N LEU A 31 -15.44 6.38 6.65
CA LEU A 31 -15.68 5.02 7.13
C LEU A 31 -15.16 4.04 6.09
N LYS A 32 -14.11 3.30 6.42
CA LYS A 32 -13.63 2.14 5.65
C LYS A 32 -14.36 0.90 6.17
N ARG A 33 -14.94 0.12 5.26
CA ARG A 33 -15.49 -1.21 5.52
C ARG A 33 -14.60 -2.23 4.85
N TRP A 34 -14.01 -3.09 5.64
CA TRP A 34 -13.05 -4.10 5.17
C TRP A 34 -13.74 -5.29 4.51
N ARG A 35 -13.02 -5.91 3.56
CA ARG A 35 -13.48 -7.09 2.82
C ARG A 35 -12.29 -8.01 2.56
N TYR A 36 -12.55 -9.31 2.53
CA TYR A 36 -11.61 -10.33 2.05
C TYR A 36 -10.25 -10.40 2.78
N GLU A 37 -10.18 -9.99 4.07
CA GLU A 37 -8.94 -9.98 4.85
C GLU A 37 -8.23 -11.34 4.83
N GLN A 38 -8.99 -12.43 4.96
CA GLN A 38 -8.44 -13.79 5.00
C GLN A 38 -7.81 -14.19 3.67
N VAL A 39 -8.37 -13.76 2.53
CA VAL A 39 -7.86 -14.08 1.20
C VAL A 39 -6.54 -13.37 0.94
N PHE A 40 -6.44 -12.11 1.35
CA PHE A 40 -5.28 -11.26 1.08
C PHE A 40 -4.28 -11.18 2.25
N ALA A 41 -4.47 -12.00 3.29
CA ALA A 41 -3.61 -12.03 4.48
C ALA A 41 -3.41 -10.64 5.12
N VAL A 42 -4.48 -9.83 5.18
CA VAL A 42 -4.44 -8.51 5.81
C VAL A 42 -4.67 -8.65 7.30
N ASP A 43 -3.72 -8.15 8.09
CA ASP A 43 -3.83 -8.04 9.55
C ASP A 43 -4.34 -6.64 9.92
N ARG A 44 -5.63 -6.56 10.28
CA ARG A 44 -6.30 -5.28 10.58
C ARG A 44 -5.84 -4.65 11.89
N GLU A 45 -5.47 -5.44 12.87
CA GLU A 45 -4.92 -4.91 14.13
C GLU A 45 -3.53 -4.29 13.90
N LEU A 46 -2.71 -4.94 13.07
CA LEU A 46 -1.43 -4.39 12.66
C LEU A 46 -1.59 -3.11 11.83
N GLU A 47 -2.50 -3.08 10.82
CA GLU A 47 -2.83 -1.87 10.06
C GLU A 47 -3.17 -0.70 11.00
N ILE A 48 -4.07 -0.93 11.97
CA ILE A 48 -4.49 0.09 12.93
C ILE A 48 -3.33 0.54 13.84
N SER A 49 -2.50 -0.40 14.28
CA SER A 49 -1.33 -0.08 15.10
C SER A 49 -0.35 0.82 14.34
N ILE A 50 -0.01 0.45 13.11
CA ILE A 50 0.85 1.25 12.23
C ILE A 50 0.24 2.63 12.00
N GLN A 51 -1.04 2.70 11.61
CA GLN A 51 -1.70 3.97 11.32
C GLN A 51 -1.70 4.91 12.53
N LYS A 52 -1.93 4.39 13.75
CA LYS A 52 -1.88 5.19 14.99
C LYS A 52 -0.49 5.78 15.26
N GLU A 53 0.58 5.00 15.06
CA GLU A 53 1.96 5.51 15.21
C GLU A 53 2.29 6.57 14.16
N LEU A 54 1.87 6.36 12.92
CA LEU A 54 2.11 7.29 11.81
C LEU A 54 1.27 8.57 11.95
N ALA A 55 0.06 8.50 12.52
CA ALA A 55 -0.77 9.65 12.81
C ALA A 55 -0.10 10.60 13.81
N GLN A 56 0.60 10.07 14.83
CA GLN A 56 1.39 10.90 15.76
C GLN A 56 2.51 11.67 15.08
N GLN A 57 3.01 11.17 13.95
CA GLN A 57 4.03 11.81 13.12
C GLN A 57 3.42 12.62 11.95
N VAL A 58 2.09 12.79 11.95
CA VAL A 58 1.30 13.50 10.93
C VAL A 58 1.51 12.91 9.52
N LEU A 59 1.87 11.64 9.43
CA LEU A 59 2.07 10.95 8.16
C LEU A 59 0.82 10.18 7.72
N ALA A 60 -0.05 9.79 8.65
CA ALA A 60 -1.33 9.13 8.37
C ALA A 60 -2.51 9.90 9.00
N PRO A 61 -3.77 9.63 8.60
CA PRO A 61 -4.95 10.09 9.31
C PRO A 61 -5.04 9.49 10.72
N ASP A 62 -5.63 10.25 11.65
CA ASP A 62 -5.97 9.75 12.97
C ASP A 62 -6.95 8.57 12.88
N VAL A 63 -6.81 7.60 13.77
CA VAL A 63 -7.79 6.55 14.01
C VAL A 63 -8.77 7.04 15.07
N LEU A 64 -9.98 7.42 14.67
CA LEU A 64 -11.01 7.93 15.59
C LEU A 64 -11.71 6.80 16.33
N ASP A 65 -12.04 5.73 15.59
CA ASP A 65 -12.68 4.54 16.14
C ASP A 65 -12.55 3.38 15.16
N TYR A 66 -12.64 2.13 15.63
CA TYR A 66 -12.60 0.95 14.76
C TYR A 66 -13.17 -0.27 15.47
N ASP A 67 -13.60 -1.24 14.70
CA ASP A 67 -13.94 -2.58 15.17
C ASP A 67 -13.41 -3.62 14.15
N ALA A 68 -12.31 -4.26 14.53
CA ALA A 68 -11.67 -5.27 13.67
C ALA A 68 -12.56 -6.51 13.47
N LYS A 69 -13.43 -6.85 14.44
CA LYS A 69 -14.34 -7.99 14.33
C LYS A 69 -15.55 -7.69 13.44
N GLN A 70 -16.05 -6.46 13.48
CA GLN A 70 -17.14 -6.00 12.61
C GLN A 70 -16.63 -5.47 11.26
N GLY A 71 -15.33 -5.35 11.08
CA GLY A 71 -14.69 -5.03 9.82
C GLY A 71 -14.81 -3.56 9.39
N TRP A 72 -14.54 -2.59 10.29
CA TRP A 72 -14.58 -1.17 9.93
C TRP A 72 -13.58 -0.31 10.69
N LEU A 73 -13.19 0.81 10.05
CA LEU A 73 -12.34 1.88 10.58
C LEU A 73 -12.99 3.24 10.31
N LEU A 74 -13.02 4.11 11.32
CA LEU A 74 -13.45 5.51 11.22
C LEU A 74 -12.24 6.44 11.39
N GLN A 75 -12.10 7.40 10.45
CA GLN A 75 -11.03 8.39 10.45
C GLN A 75 -11.54 9.76 9.96
N PRO A 76 -10.81 10.88 10.19
CA PRO A 76 -11.18 12.18 9.65
C PRO A 76 -11.23 12.17 8.12
N TYR A 77 -12.15 12.96 7.55
CA TYR A 77 -12.13 13.25 6.11
C TYR A 77 -11.31 14.51 5.87
N TYR A 78 -10.30 14.43 5.02
CA TYR A 78 -9.52 15.58 4.57
C TYR A 78 -10.03 16.06 3.22
N GLN A 79 -10.45 17.31 3.14
CA GLN A 79 -10.87 17.94 1.88
C GLN A 79 -9.64 18.39 1.09
N ALA A 80 -8.85 17.43 0.65
CA ALA A 80 -7.65 17.64 -0.15
C ALA A 80 -7.63 16.69 -1.34
N PRO A 81 -7.12 17.11 -2.51
CA PRO A 81 -6.93 16.20 -3.64
C PRO A 81 -5.81 15.21 -3.33
N SER A 82 -5.84 14.04 -3.99
CA SER A 82 -4.68 13.16 -4.03
C SER A 82 -3.60 13.69 -4.98
N LEU A 83 -2.36 13.18 -4.85
CA LEU A 83 -1.27 13.50 -5.79
C LEU A 83 -1.66 13.13 -7.24
N GLN A 84 -2.47 12.09 -7.43
CA GLN A 84 -2.99 11.74 -8.76
C GLN A 84 -3.87 12.84 -9.34
N GLN A 85 -4.71 13.47 -8.52
CA GLN A 85 -5.72 14.46 -8.96
C GLN A 85 -5.16 15.85 -9.19
N VAL A 86 -4.02 16.21 -8.60
CA VAL A 86 -3.43 17.55 -8.80
C VAL A 86 -2.85 17.70 -10.20
N THR A 87 -2.96 18.93 -10.74
CA THR A 87 -2.41 19.28 -12.06
C THR A 87 -0.92 19.62 -11.92
N LEU A 88 -0.08 18.61 -11.86
CA LEU A 88 1.38 18.70 -11.84
C LEU A 88 1.97 17.85 -12.98
N SER A 89 3.17 18.22 -13.46
CA SER A 89 3.85 17.38 -14.45
C SER A 89 4.20 16.00 -13.86
N PRO A 90 4.29 14.95 -14.68
CA PRO A 90 4.68 13.61 -14.20
C PRO A 90 6.00 13.60 -13.43
N LEU A 91 6.98 14.40 -13.86
CA LEU A 91 8.28 14.51 -13.18
C LEU A 91 8.17 15.16 -11.79
N ILE A 92 7.28 16.14 -11.61
CA ILE A 92 7.04 16.75 -10.28
C ILE A 92 6.31 15.74 -9.38
N LYS A 93 5.32 15.01 -9.91
CA LYS A 93 4.64 13.95 -9.16
C LYS A 93 5.62 12.86 -8.71
N ALA A 94 6.57 12.47 -9.58
CA ALA A 94 7.61 11.52 -9.23
C ALA A 94 8.53 12.04 -8.10
N THR A 95 8.83 13.33 -8.08
CA THR A 95 9.59 13.94 -6.97
C THR A 95 8.82 13.84 -5.65
N VAL A 96 7.53 14.21 -5.63
CA VAL A 96 6.69 14.10 -4.42
C VAL A 96 6.55 12.65 -3.97
N LEU A 97 6.42 11.70 -4.91
CA LEU A 97 6.36 10.27 -4.61
C LEU A 97 7.67 9.78 -3.97
N ALA A 98 8.84 10.22 -4.49
CA ALA A 98 10.15 9.91 -3.94
C ALA A 98 10.34 10.46 -2.51
N GLU A 99 9.94 11.72 -2.29
CA GLU A 99 9.98 12.38 -0.97
C GLU A 99 9.09 11.62 0.03
N THR A 100 7.91 11.18 -0.42
CA THR A 100 6.96 10.42 0.41
C THR A 100 7.54 9.05 0.78
N LEU A 101 8.07 8.29 -0.20
CA LEU A 101 8.74 7.00 0.05
C LEU A 101 9.92 7.17 1.02
N ALA A 102 10.77 8.17 0.79
CA ALA A 102 11.91 8.45 1.66
C ALA A 102 11.47 8.77 3.09
N LYS A 103 10.39 9.55 3.26
CA LYS A 103 9.81 9.84 4.57
C LYS A 103 9.28 8.57 5.25
N ILE A 104 8.57 7.71 4.53
CA ILE A 104 8.07 6.43 5.05
C ILE A 104 9.25 5.55 5.50
N HIS A 105 10.24 5.32 4.63
CA HIS A 105 11.39 4.46 4.91
C HIS A 105 12.29 4.98 6.06
N ASN A 106 12.31 6.28 6.30
CA ASN A 106 13.03 6.88 7.44
C ASN A 106 12.20 6.90 8.73
N THR A 107 10.91 6.56 8.67
CA THR A 107 10.04 6.50 9.84
C THR A 107 10.31 5.22 10.63
N ARG A 108 10.50 5.36 11.93
CA ARG A 108 10.66 4.21 12.83
C ARG A 108 9.33 3.87 13.46
N VAL A 109 8.98 2.60 13.43
CA VAL A 109 7.81 2.02 14.08
C VAL A 109 8.23 0.74 14.79
N ASP A 110 7.60 0.45 15.93
CA ASP A 110 7.86 -0.78 16.67
C ASP A 110 6.79 -1.84 16.32
N ILE A 111 7.00 -2.49 15.19
CA ILE A 111 6.11 -3.52 14.66
C ILE A 111 6.89 -4.77 14.26
N PRO A 112 6.28 -5.95 14.31
CA PRO A 112 6.91 -7.17 13.84
C PRO A 112 7.15 -7.12 12.32
N ALA A 113 8.29 -7.65 11.89
CA ALA A 113 8.51 -7.94 10.48
C ALA A 113 7.61 -9.11 10.04
N TRP A 114 7.08 -9.06 8.83
CA TRP A 114 6.37 -10.18 8.22
C TRP A 114 7.17 -10.80 7.07
N SER A 115 6.87 -12.05 6.75
CA SER A 115 7.59 -12.80 5.73
C SER A 115 6.91 -12.65 4.37
N MET A 116 7.63 -12.14 3.36
CA MET A 116 7.14 -12.10 1.98
C MET A 116 6.93 -13.51 1.42
N ILE A 117 7.78 -14.47 1.78
CA ILE A 117 7.67 -15.88 1.36
C ILE A 117 6.35 -16.46 1.87
N GLU A 118 6.07 -16.34 3.18
CA GLU A 118 4.83 -16.86 3.78
C GLU A 118 3.59 -16.22 3.16
N ARG A 119 3.64 -14.93 2.86
CA ARG A 119 2.52 -14.22 2.20
C ARG A 119 2.29 -14.74 0.79
N VAL A 120 3.34 -14.92 0.01
CA VAL A 120 3.27 -15.50 -1.34
C VAL A 120 2.74 -16.94 -1.31
N GLU A 121 3.20 -17.76 -0.37
CA GLU A 121 2.70 -19.12 -0.18
C GLU A 121 1.21 -19.13 0.17
N HIS A 122 0.77 -18.23 1.04
CA HIS A 122 -0.65 -18.04 1.35
C HIS A 122 -1.46 -17.73 0.10
N TYR A 123 -1.04 -16.75 -0.73
CA TYR A 123 -1.75 -16.40 -1.96
C TYR A 123 -1.81 -17.56 -2.95
N LEU A 124 -0.71 -18.30 -3.12
CA LEU A 124 -0.68 -19.49 -3.97
C LEU A 124 -1.58 -20.61 -3.44
N GLN A 125 -1.69 -20.77 -2.12
CA GLN A 125 -2.62 -21.72 -1.50
C GLN A 125 -4.08 -21.30 -1.75
N GLN A 126 -4.42 -20.02 -1.57
CA GLN A 126 -5.75 -19.50 -1.90
C GLN A 126 -6.06 -19.72 -3.39
N LEU A 127 -5.11 -19.38 -4.28
CA LEU A 127 -5.26 -19.59 -5.71
C LEU A 127 -5.43 -21.07 -6.08
N ARG A 128 -4.72 -21.97 -5.41
CA ARG A 128 -4.85 -23.41 -5.62
C ARG A 128 -6.23 -23.94 -5.28
N SER A 129 -6.90 -23.37 -4.27
CA SER A 129 -8.25 -23.75 -3.88
C SER A 129 -9.32 -23.37 -4.91
N VAL A 130 -9.06 -22.31 -5.71
CA VAL A 130 -10.01 -21.79 -6.72
C VAL A 130 -9.61 -22.19 -8.16
N ASN A 131 -8.30 -22.28 -8.46
CA ASN A 131 -7.80 -22.66 -9.78
C ASN A 131 -6.39 -23.31 -9.67
N SER A 132 -6.35 -24.63 -9.52
CA SER A 132 -5.11 -25.39 -9.33
C SER A 132 -4.14 -25.29 -10.52
N ALA A 133 -4.65 -25.20 -11.76
CA ALA A 133 -3.81 -25.10 -12.95
C ALA A 133 -3.08 -23.73 -13.01
N VAL A 134 -3.79 -22.64 -12.74
CA VAL A 134 -3.20 -21.30 -12.65
C VAL A 134 -2.22 -21.23 -11.49
N ALA A 135 -2.55 -21.79 -10.33
CA ALA A 135 -1.64 -21.83 -9.18
C ALA A 135 -0.33 -22.55 -9.50
N ALA A 136 -0.39 -23.69 -10.21
CA ALA A 136 0.80 -24.42 -10.65
C ALA A 136 1.67 -23.59 -11.61
N GLN A 137 1.05 -22.91 -12.59
CA GLN A 137 1.75 -22.01 -13.51
C GLN A 137 2.42 -20.86 -12.77
N MET A 138 1.70 -20.20 -11.86
CA MET A 138 2.25 -19.10 -11.06
C MET A 138 3.40 -19.55 -10.16
N SER A 139 3.31 -20.75 -9.56
CA SER A 139 4.41 -21.32 -8.77
C SER A 139 5.67 -21.59 -9.60
N GLN A 140 5.53 -22.07 -10.85
CA GLN A 140 6.66 -22.27 -11.75
C GLN A 140 7.36 -20.95 -12.12
N THR A 141 6.58 -19.91 -12.41
CA THR A 141 7.13 -18.58 -12.75
C THR A 141 7.73 -17.85 -11.55
N LEU A 142 7.38 -18.22 -10.32
CA LEU A 142 7.98 -17.69 -9.10
C LEU A 142 9.39 -18.27 -8.82
N ALA A 143 9.65 -19.51 -9.22
CA ALA A 143 10.88 -20.22 -8.85
C ALA A 143 12.20 -19.42 -9.07
N PRO A 144 12.39 -18.71 -10.20
CA PRO A 144 13.59 -17.89 -10.40
C PRO A 144 13.68 -16.66 -9.49
N MET A 145 12.58 -16.26 -8.82
CA MET A 145 12.52 -15.08 -7.95
C MET A 145 12.76 -15.40 -6.47
N HIS A 146 12.90 -16.68 -6.09
CA HIS A 146 13.13 -17.08 -4.69
C HIS A 146 14.32 -16.38 -4.04
N PRO A 147 15.50 -16.23 -4.68
CA PRO A 147 16.63 -15.53 -4.08
C PRO A 147 16.33 -14.06 -3.75
N LEU A 148 15.38 -13.45 -4.47
CA LEU A 148 14.91 -12.10 -4.20
C LEU A 148 14.10 -12.04 -2.91
N LEU A 149 13.24 -13.05 -2.68
CA LEU A 149 12.38 -13.13 -1.50
C LEU A 149 13.17 -13.48 -0.22
N GLU A 150 14.24 -14.28 -0.33
CA GLU A 150 15.15 -14.57 0.78
C GLU A 150 15.86 -13.32 1.29
N ASP A 151 16.03 -12.31 0.43
CA ASP A 151 16.70 -11.05 0.73
C ASP A 151 15.74 -9.99 1.34
N TRP A 152 14.49 -10.36 1.59
CA TRP A 152 13.40 -9.46 2.03
C TRP A 152 13.76 -8.56 3.21
N LEU A 153 14.49 -9.07 4.20
CA LEU A 153 14.90 -8.36 5.40
C LEU A 153 16.39 -7.98 5.43
N SER A 154 17.08 -7.99 4.28
CA SER A 154 18.49 -7.60 4.23
C SER A 154 18.71 -6.10 4.49
N TYR A 155 17.70 -5.27 4.21
CA TYR A 155 17.68 -3.84 4.49
C TYR A 155 16.30 -3.40 5.00
N PRO A 156 15.94 -3.74 6.26
CA PRO A 156 14.58 -3.60 6.75
C PRO A 156 14.22 -2.14 7.03
N VAL A 157 13.17 -1.65 6.40
CA VAL A 157 12.56 -0.34 6.63
C VAL A 157 11.04 -0.49 6.73
N LEU A 158 10.35 0.53 7.27
CA LEU A 158 8.90 0.60 7.10
C LEU A 158 8.59 0.80 5.61
N CYS A 159 7.74 -0.06 5.05
CA CYS A 159 7.24 0.02 3.68
C CYS A 159 5.73 0.19 3.67
N HIS A 160 5.21 0.91 2.69
CA HIS A 160 3.78 0.98 2.41
C HIS A 160 3.28 -0.25 1.64
N ASN A 161 4.13 -0.77 0.75
CA ASN A 161 3.92 -1.92 -0.12
C ASN A 161 2.84 -1.78 -1.22
N ASP A 162 2.09 -0.66 -1.23
CA ASP A 162 1.07 -0.34 -2.23
C ASP A 162 0.91 1.19 -2.39
N LEU A 163 2.03 1.92 -2.52
CA LEU A 163 1.98 3.38 -2.57
C LEU A 163 1.56 3.90 -3.94
N SER A 164 0.26 4.02 -4.15
CA SER A 164 -0.34 4.73 -5.27
C SER A 164 -0.33 6.24 -5.04
N MET A 165 -0.23 7.04 -6.10
CA MET A 165 -0.44 8.49 -6.05
C MET A 165 -1.84 8.88 -5.55
N ASN A 166 -2.82 7.98 -5.62
CA ASN A 166 -4.13 8.18 -5.00
C ASN A 166 -4.10 8.08 -3.48
N HIS A 167 -3.11 7.41 -2.91
CA HIS A 167 -2.95 7.26 -1.47
C HIS A 167 -2.20 8.43 -0.80
N ILE A 168 -1.68 9.37 -1.58
CA ILE A 168 -0.97 10.57 -1.10
C ILE A 168 -1.93 11.76 -1.14
N LEU A 169 -2.43 12.18 0.02
CA LEU A 169 -3.28 13.36 0.14
C LEU A 169 -2.43 14.62 0.25
N MET A 170 -2.70 15.58 -0.63
CA MET A 170 -1.99 16.86 -0.73
C MET A 170 -2.47 17.85 0.35
N THR A 171 -2.43 17.41 1.60
CA THR A 171 -2.60 18.23 2.80
C THR A 171 -1.28 18.94 3.15
N ASP A 172 -1.28 19.85 4.09
CA ASP A 172 -0.07 20.46 4.66
C ASP A 172 -0.01 20.14 6.17
N PRO A 173 0.90 19.27 6.60
CA PRO A 173 1.79 18.40 5.82
C PRO A 173 1.04 17.27 5.07
N ILE A 174 1.68 16.69 4.05
CA ILE A 174 1.16 15.54 3.28
C ILE A 174 0.83 14.36 4.20
N ARG A 175 -0.31 13.71 3.92
CA ARG A 175 -0.73 12.46 4.59
C ARG A 175 -0.85 11.33 3.59
N VAL A 176 -0.51 10.15 4.05
CA VAL A 176 -0.63 8.90 3.31
C VAL A 176 -1.75 8.06 3.92
N ILE A 177 -2.58 7.46 3.07
CA ILE A 177 -3.71 6.60 3.44
C ILE A 177 -3.49 5.19 2.92
N ASP A 178 -4.28 4.25 3.42
CA ASP A 178 -4.34 2.85 2.93
C ASP A 178 -3.14 1.99 3.31
N TRP A 179 -2.89 1.90 4.61
CA TRP A 179 -1.76 1.19 5.22
C TRP A 179 -1.97 -0.33 5.39
N GLU A 180 -2.96 -0.93 4.73
CA GLU A 180 -3.35 -2.33 4.93
C GLU A 180 -2.27 -3.37 4.58
N TYR A 181 -1.31 -3.00 3.72
CA TYR A 181 -0.15 -3.85 3.36
C TYR A 181 1.16 -3.38 3.98
N ALA A 182 1.12 -2.33 4.79
CA ALA A 182 2.32 -1.78 5.40
C ALA A 182 3.00 -2.77 6.35
N GLY A 183 4.31 -2.65 6.46
CA GLY A 183 5.11 -3.48 7.35
C GLY A 183 6.60 -3.29 7.15
N ILE A 184 7.40 -3.97 7.97
CA ILE A 184 8.86 -3.97 7.80
C ILE A 184 9.23 -4.84 6.62
N GLY A 185 9.90 -4.25 5.62
CA GLY A 185 10.25 -4.91 4.38
C GLY A 185 11.44 -4.28 3.67
N HIS A 186 11.65 -4.65 2.41
CA HIS A 186 12.78 -4.18 1.60
C HIS A 186 12.41 -2.91 0.82
N PRO A 187 13.18 -1.80 0.90
CA PRO A 187 12.85 -0.54 0.24
C PRO A 187 12.75 -0.66 -1.30
N LEU A 188 13.52 -1.55 -1.93
CA LEU A 188 13.43 -1.76 -3.38
C LEU A 188 12.09 -2.38 -3.79
N PHE A 189 11.47 -3.22 -2.96
CA PHE A 189 10.13 -3.72 -3.23
C PHE A 189 9.10 -2.58 -3.19
N ASP A 190 9.17 -1.70 -2.18
CA ASP A 190 8.23 -0.59 -2.05
C ASP A 190 8.38 0.42 -3.21
N ILE A 191 9.64 0.71 -3.63
CA ILE A 191 9.92 1.53 -4.81
C ILE A 191 9.40 0.86 -6.09
N ALA A 192 9.63 -0.45 -6.27
CA ALA A 192 9.13 -1.22 -7.40
C ALA A 192 7.61 -1.24 -7.44
N SER A 193 6.97 -1.45 -6.28
CA SER A 193 5.51 -1.36 -6.15
C SER A 193 5.00 0.02 -6.58
N ALA A 194 5.62 1.11 -6.11
CA ALA A 194 5.24 2.46 -6.51
C ALA A 194 5.43 2.72 -8.02
N ILE A 195 6.47 2.16 -8.65
CA ILE A 195 6.67 2.26 -10.11
C ILE A 195 5.55 1.53 -10.86
N VAL A 196 5.29 0.27 -10.49
CA VAL A 196 4.34 -0.59 -11.19
C VAL A 196 2.89 -0.15 -10.98
N VAL A 197 2.49 0.16 -9.73
CA VAL A 197 1.12 0.57 -9.39
C VAL A 197 0.73 1.90 -10.02
N ASN A 198 1.69 2.81 -10.18
CA ASN A 198 1.46 4.10 -10.83
C ASN A 198 1.76 4.09 -12.34
N GLU A 199 2.10 2.93 -12.94
CA GLU A 199 2.39 2.77 -14.36
C GLU A 199 3.42 3.79 -14.89
N LEU A 200 4.48 4.02 -14.10
CA LEU A 200 5.48 5.04 -14.43
C LEU A 200 6.28 4.61 -15.67
N ASN A 201 6.36 5.49 -16.67
CA ASN A 201 7.30 5.27 -17.76
C ASN A 201 8.76 5.49 -17.31
N ASP A 202 9.72 5.10 -18.17
CA ASP A 202 11.16 5.09 -17.83
C ASP A 202 11.68 6.45 -17.34
N ASP A 203 11.32 7.56 -17.99
CA ASP A 203 11.79 8.90 -17.61
C ASP A 203 11.28 9.30 -16.22
N VAL A 204 10.01 8.98 -15.92
CA VAL A 204 9.37 9.28 -14.64
C VAL A 204 9.93 8.37 -13.54
N ALA A 205 10.16 7.09 -13.84
CA ALA A 205 10.79 6.15 -12.91
C ALA A 205 12.23 6.55 -12.59
N VAL A 206 13.02 6.95 -13.60
CA VAL A 206 14.38 7.49 -13.39
C VAL A 206 14.37 8.73 -12.50
N ARG A 207 13.38 9.63 -12.67
CA ARG A 207 13.21 10.80 -11.80
C ARG A 207 12.93 10.40 -10.36
N LEU A 208 11.96 9.51 -10.13
CA LEU A 208 11.65 8.99 -8.80
C LEU A 208 12.89 8.42 -8.11
N ILE A 209 13.60 7.53 -8.79
CA ILE A 209 14.79 6.87 -8.26
C ILE A 209 15.89 7.88 -7.93
N THR A 210 16.16 8.85 -8.84
CA THR A 210 17.21 9.87 -8.65
C THR A 210 16.88 10.76 -7.44
N GLU A 211 15.64 11.17 -7.27
CA GLU A 211 15.25 12.01 -6.11
C GLU A 211 15.29 11.20 -4.82
N TYR A 212 14.86 9.94 -4.83
CA TYR A 212 14.94 9.08 -3.66
C TYR A 212 16.41 8.87 -3.21
N GLU A 213 17.33 8.58 -4.15
CA GLU A 213 18.77 8.44 -3.86
C GLU A 213 19.39 9.70 -3.26
N LYS A 214 18.98 10.89 -3.75
CA LYS A 214 19.45 12.18 -3.22
C LYS A 214 19.02 12.39 -1.76
N ILE A 215 17.79 11.99 -1.41
CA ILE A 215 17.23 12.22 -0.09
C ILE A 215 17.77 11.21 0.92
N THR A 216 17.84 9.94 0.54
CA THR A 216 18.16 8.84 1.45
C THR A 216 19.66 8.50 1.46
N HIS A 217 20.42 8.95 0.47
CA HIS A 217 21.80 8.53 0.19
C HIS A 217 21.94 7.01 -0.05
N TYR A 218 20.82 6.29 -0.21
CA TYR A 218 20.80 4.87 -0.55
C TYR A 218 20.96 4.71 -2.05
N GLN A 219 22.04 4.05 -2.48
CA GLN A 219 22.31 3.79 -3.90
C GLN A 219 21.51 2.58 -4.37
N ILE A 220 20.62 2.80 -5.32
CA ILE A 220 19.72 1.76 -5.83
C ILE A 220 20.44 0.95 -6.92
N ASP A 221 20.58 -0.36 -6.69
CA ASP A 221 20.94 -1.31 -7.74
C ASP A 221 19.78 -1.41 -8.74
N ARG A 222 20.00 -0.89 -9.95
CA ARG A 222 18.98 -0.84 -11.03
C ARG A 222 18.60 -2.24 -11.52
N GLN A 223 19.55 -3.18 -11.54
CA GLN A 223 19.24 -4.56 -11.93
C GLN A 223 18.38 -5.25 -10.88
N ARG A 224 18.70 -5.06 -9.60
CA ARG A 224 17.91 -5.58 -8.50
C ARG A 224 16.50 -4.97 -8.45
N LEU A 225 16.39 -3.66 -8.69
CA LEU A 225 15.10 -2.98 -8.78
C LEU A 225 14.24 -3.53 -9.93
N ALA A 226 14.83 -3.79 -11.11
CA ALA A 226 14.11 -4.41 -12.23
C ALA A 226 13.54 -5.79 -11.85
N GLN A 227 14.32 -6.62 -11.16
CA GLN A 227 13.84 -7.91 -10.65
C GLN A 227 12.66 -7.74 -9.66
N TRP A 228 12.70 -6.72 -8.80
CA TRP A 228 11.58 -6.42 -7.91
C TRP A 228 10.35 -5.94 -8.68
N CYS A 229 10.50 -5.16 -9.75
CA CYS A 229 9.38 -4.78 -10.62
C CYS A 229 8.72 -6.01 -11.27
N GLU A 230 9.53 -6.94 -11.81
CA GLU A 230 9.01 -8.22 -12.35
C GLU A 230 8.26 -9.04 -11.28
N PHE A 231 8.75 -9.06 -10.05
CA PHE A 231 8.07 -9.72 -8.94
C PHE A 231 6.74 -9.04 -8.58
N VAL A 232 6.69 -7.70 -8.53
CA VAL A 232 5.44 -6.95 -8.28
C VAL A 232 4.42 -7.21 -9.39
N GLU A 233 4.83 -7.23 -10.64
CA GLU A 233 3.95 -7.59 -11.77
C GLU A 233 3.41 -9.03 -11.65
N TRP A 234 4.27 -9.96 -11.23
CA TRP A 234 3.87 -11.33 -10.95
C TRP A 234 2.84 -11.39 -9.81
N LEU A 235 3.09 -10.68 -8.72
CA LEU A 235 2.21 -10.59 -7.56
C LEU A 235 0.83 -10.02 -7.95
N ASN A 236 0.81 -8.95 -8.75
CA ASN A 236 -0.42 -8.36 -9.28
C ASN A 236 -1.23 -9.35 -10.12
N LYS A 237 -0.59 -10.21 -10.92
CA LYS A 237 -1.27 -11.28 -11.66
C LYS A 237 -1.92 -12.30 -10.73
N VAL A 238 -1.22 -12.73 -9.65
CA VAL A 238 -1.80 -13.61 -8.62
C VAL A 238 -3.04 -12.97 -8.01
N TRP A 239 -2.95 -11.71 -7.62
CA TRP A 239 -4.05 -10.93 -7.07
C TRP A 239 -5.26 -10.84 -8.00
N GLN A 240 -5.03 -10.52 -9.26
CA GLN A 240 -6.10 -10.45 -10.27
C GLN A 240 -6.81 -11.80 -10.43
N HIS A 241 -6.07 -12.92 -10.37
CA HIS A 241 -6.68 -14.24 -10.42
C HIS A 241 -7.51 -14.54 -9.17
N LEU A 242 -7.03 -14.22 -7.99
CA LEU A 242 -7.78 -14.37 -6.75
C LEU A 242 -9.05 -13.52 -6.77
N PHE A 243 -8.94 -12.26 -7.14
CA PHE A 243 -10.06 -11.33 -7.14
C PHE A 243 -11.20 -11.73 -8.08
N ARG A 244 -10.89 -12.27 -9.26
CA ARG A 244 -11.91 -12.77 -10.21
C ARG A 244 -12.77 -13.90 -9.67
N HIS A 245 -12.36 -14.56 -8.59
CA HIS A 245 -13.12 -15.65 -7.96
C HIS A 245 -13.87 -15.21 -6.68
N LEU A 246 -13.70 -13.94 -6.26
CA LEU A 246 -14.41 -13.35 -5.11
C LEU A 246 -15.64 -12.55 -5.54
N SER A 247 -15.75 -12.23 -6.80
CA SER A 247 -16.88 -11.56 -7.46
C SER A 247 -17.77 -12.58 -8.16
#